data_9f429cd8c275267d9d6c04e5bbb936f4
#
_entry.id   9f429cd8c275267d9d6c04e5bbb936f4
#
_cell.length_a   1.000
_cell.length_b   1.000
_cell.length_c   1.000
_cell.angle_alpha   90.00
_cell.angle_beta   90.00
_cell.angle_gamma   90.00
#
_symmetry.space_group_name_H-M   'P 1'
#
loop_
_entity.id
_entity.type
_entity.pdbx_description
1 polymer ?
#
loop_
_entity_poly.entity_id
_entity_poly.type
_entity_poly.pdbx_seq_one_letter_code
_entity_poly.pdbx_strand_id
1 'polypeptide(L)'
;SGQISNSDRRAVLDGLGTASSDYRHTIYKEDFSGRKGTLALSELEGFIDVALKHLEHSIHANKRKDGLYHAYNLMTVEADGGVQITYLPEMLEGQVAILSAGLLDASESVAVLDALKASALFREDQYSYVLYPNKSLPRFLDKNNIDPKALAGSALLTKLVEDGNADIVTQDCLGGHHFNGNFNNVKALRAALANLPSPYDALVASDQKDVEAIYEGIFNHKRFTGRSGTFFGYEGLGSIYWHMVSKLRLAAFEVTKAAVERNASSEVVGRLFDHYFEINAGIGAHKSPELYGAFPTDPYSHTPGGKGAQQPGMTGQVKEDLLCRFGELGVRVTDGCIQFDRALLNGEEFLKEPATFDYVNVEQQWQKLELPAGSLAYTLCQVPVVHLRGDTPGIEVKRGDGSTQQVAGLSLDLDTSRAVFRRSNDVVQLTVVA
;
A
#
# COMPACT_ATOMS: atom_id res chain seq x y z
N SER A 1 -18.50 7.27 -20.13
CA SER A 1 -17.19 6.64 -19.89
C SER A 1 -17.03 5.41 -20.79
N GLY A 2 -16.40 5.58 -21.95
CA GLY A 2 -16.09 4.50 -22.88
C GLY A 2 -14.78 3.80 -22.54
N GLN A 3 -14.59 2.57 -23.00
CA GLN A 3 -13.27 1.92 -22.95
C GLN A 3 -12.29 2.69 -23.85
N ILE A 4 -11.12 3.04 -23.31
CA ILE A 4 -10.04 3.64 -24.09
C ILE A 4 -9.39 2.55 -24.94
N SER A 5 -9.31 2.74 -26.26
CA SER A 5 -8.67 1.81 -27.17
C SER A 5 -7.15 1.77 -27.05
N ASN A 6 -6.50 0.74 -27.58
CA ASN A 6 -5.03 0.67 -27.61
C ASN A 6 -4.40 1.81 -28.43
N SER A 7 -5.08 2.28 -29.47
CA SER A 7 -4.66 3.42 -30.28
C SER A 7 -4.81 4.76 -29.53
N ASP A 8 -5.91 4.95 -28.78
CA ASP A 8 -6.08 6.15 -27.97
C ASP A 8 -5.04 6.25 -26.85
N ARG A 9 -4.73 5.12 -26.18
CA ARG A 9 -3.64 5.05 -25.20
C ARG A 9 -2.30 5.43 -25.83
N ARG A 10 -2.05 4.96 -27.04
CA ARG A 10 -0.84 5.32 -27.78
C ARG A 10 -0.78 6.82 -28.09
N ALA A 11 -1.87 7.41 -28.52
CA ALA A 11 -1.93 8.84 -28.81
C ALA A 11 -1.65 9.70 -27.55
N VAL A 12 -2.22 9.31 -26.39
CA VAL A 12 -1.94 9.98 -25.12
C VAL A 12 -0.48 9.80 -24.69
N LEU A 13 0.06 8.59 -24.80
CA LEU A 13 1.46 8.31 -24.48
C LEU A 13 2.42 9.13 -25.32
N ASP A 14 2.21 9.18 -26.63
CA ASP A 14 3.07 9.92 -27.56
C ASP A 14 2.94 11.43 -27.33
N GLY A 15 1.73 11.95 -27.13
CA GLY A 15 1.50 13.37 -26.86
C GLY A 15 2.18 13.85 -25.58
N LEU A 16 1.98 13.15 -24.47
CA LEU A 16 2.62 13.48 -23.20
C LEU A 16 4.14 13.26 -23.25
N GLY A 17 4.58 12.17 -23.89
CA GLY A 17 6.00 11.83 -24.03
C GLY A 17 6.76 12.86 -24.86
N THR A 18 6.19 13.31 -25.97
CA THR A 18 6.77 14.35 -26.83
C THR A 18 6.84 15.67 -26.09
N ALA A 19 5.74 16.15 -25.50
CA ALA A 19 5.73 17.40 -24.74
C ALA A 19 6.74 17.41 -23.59
N SER A 20 6.84 16.28 -22.85
CA SER A 20 7.82 16.13 -21.78
C SER A 20 9.27 16.09 -22.29
N SER A 21 9.51 15.51 -23.45
CA SER A 21 10.83 15.46 -24.08
C SER A 21 11.27 16.82 -24.57
N ASP A 22 10.37 17.56 -25.21
CA ASP A 22 10.62 18.92 -25.70
C ASP A 22 10.94 19.88 -24.54
N TYR A 23 10.16 19.78 -23.45
CA TYR A 23 10.41 20.55 -22.24
C TYR A 23 11.79 20.27 -21.64
N ARG A 24 12.15 18.99 -21.48
CA ARG A 24 13.46 18.60 -20.95
C ARG A 24 14.61 19.03 -21.88
N HIS A 25 14.40 18.89 -23.19
CA HIS A 25 15.39 19.29 -24.18
C HIS A 25 15.71 20.79 -24.10
N THR A 26 14.65 21.62 -23.98
CA THR A 26 14.81 23.05 -23.79
C THR A 26 15.59 23.38 -22.52
N ILE A 27 15.21 22.81 -21.37
CA ILE A 27 15.90 23.07 -20.10
C ILE A 27 17.37 22.64 -20.13
N TYR A 28 17.67 21.47 -20.70
CA TYR A 28 19.04 20.95 -20.69
C TYR A 28 19.97 21.57 -21.73
N LYS A 29 19.41 22.16 -22.82
CA LYS A 29 20.22 22.79 -23.87
C LYS A 29 20.31 24.29 -23.76
N GLU A 30 19.25 24.96 -23.33
CA GLU A 30 19.14 26.40 -23.42
C GLU A 30 19.35 27.13 -22.09
N ASP A 31 19.48 26.38 -21.00
CA ASP A 31 19.50 26.91 -19.62
C ASP A 31 18.24 27.72 -19.24
N PHE A 32 18.16 28.13 -18.00
CA PHE A 32 17.07 28.96 -17.51
C PHE A 32 17.28 30.43 -17.95
N SER A 33 16.38 30.92 -18.77
CA SER A 33 16.43 32.34 -19.23
C SER A 33 16.21 33.37 -18.11
N GLY A 34 15.72 32.93 -16.93
CA GLY A 34 15.34 33.81 -15.81
C GLY A 34 14.07 34.66 -16.09
N ARG A 35 13.48 34.57 -17.29
CA ARG A 35 12.23 35.24 -17.60
C ARG A 35 11.07 34.63 -16.80
N LYS A 36 10.26 35.51 -16.22
CA LYS A 36 9.04 35.13 -15.50
C LYS A 36 7.83 35.41 -16.37
N GLY A 37 6.88 34.50 -16.41
CA GLY A 37 5.58 34.69 -17.05
C GLY A 37 4.48 34.71 -15.98
N THR A 38 3.28 35.10 -16.39
CA THR A 38 2.05 34.96 -15.60
C THR A 38 1.23 33.79 -16.13
N LEU A 39 0.76 32.93 -15.22
CA LEU A 39 -0.22 31.90 -15.53
C LEU A 39 -1.55 32.29 -14.87
N ALA A 40 -2.63 32.29 -15.63
CA ALA A 40 -3.94 32.57 -15.07
C ALA A 40 -4.39 31.40 -14.16
N LEU A 41 -5.00 31.73 -13.01
CA LEU A 41 -5.52 30.70 -12.11
C LEU A 41 -6.55 29.81 -12.81
N SER A 42 -7.37 30.36 -13.71
CA SER A 42 -8.34 29.58 -14.49
C SER A 42 -7.70 28.55 -15.42
N GLU A 43 -6.50 28.81 -15.94
CA GLU A 43 -5.76 27.82 -16.75
C GLU A 43 -5.25 26.67 -15.87
N LEU A 44 -4.78 27.00 -14.65
CA LEU A 44 -4.36 25.98 -13.68
C LEU A 44 -5.54 25.14 -13.19
N GLU A 45 -6.67 25.77 -12.88
CA GLU A 45 -7.93 25.08 -12.51
C GLU A 45 -8.38 24.14 -13.62
N GLY A 46 -8.41 24.62 -14.87
CA GLY A 46 -8.77 23.81 -16.04
C GLY A 46 -7.84 22.61 -16.23
N PHE A 47 -6.53 22.77 -16.00
CA PHE A 47 -5.58 21.65 -16.04
C PHE A 47 -5.85 20.63 -14.92
N ILE A 48 -6.09 21.10 -13.69
CA ILE A 48 -6.39 20.23 -12.54
C ILE A 48 -7.67 19.42 -12.81
N ASP A 49 -8.72 20.06 -13.30
CA ASP A 49 -9.99 19.39 -13.63
C ASP A 49 -9.82 18.27 -14.67
N VAL A 50 -9.03 18.53 -15.71
CA VAL A 50 -8.74 17.52 -16.72
C VAL A 50 -7.92 16.37 -16.13
N ALA A 51 -6.89 16.69 -15.34
CA ALA A 51 -6.05 15.69 -14.70
C ALA A 51 -6.85 14.78 -13.73
N LEU A 52 -7.73 15.37 -12.90
CA LEU A 52 -8.61 14.63 -12.00
C LEU A 52 -9.53 13.67 -12.75
N LYS A 53 -10.18 14.13 -13.83
CA LYS A 53 -11.04 13.28 -14.67
C LYS A 53 -10.29 12.07 -15.25
N HIS A 54 -9.04 12.25 -15.66
CA HIS A 54 -8.21 11.15 -16.16
C HIS A 54 -7.83 10.16 -15.03
N LEU A 55 -7.51 10.67 -13.84
CA LEU A 55 -7.22 9.84 -12.66
C LEU A 55 -8.45 9.03 -12.24
N GLU A 56 -9.60 9.67 -12.09
CA GLU A 56 -10.87 9.01 -11.75
C GLU A 56 -11.23 7.91 -12.76
N HIS A 57 -11.12 8.23 -14.06
CA HIS A 57 -11.35 7.24 -15.12
C HIS A 57 -10.41 6.03 -14.98
N SER A 58 -9.12 6.29 -14.72
CA SER A 58 -8.12 5.23 -14.57
C SER A 58 -8.40 4.36 -13.34
N ILE A 59 -8.82 4.96 -12.24
CA ILE A 59 -9.18 4.24 -11.02
C ILE A 59 -10.39 3.34 -11.29
N HIS A 60 -11.47 3.88 -11.87
CA HIS A 60 -12.66 3.09 -12.20
C HIS A 60 -12.38 1.95 -13.18
N ALA A 61 -11.50 2.18 -14.17
CA ALA A 61 -11.08 1.15 -15.11
C ALA A 61 -10.30 -0.01 -14.45
N ASN A 62 -9.76 0.21 -13.27
CA ASN A 62 -9.04 -0.79 -12.47
C ASN A 62 -9.93 -1.60 -11.53
N LYS A 63 -11.24 -1.33 -11.47
CA LYS A 63 -12.17 -2.11 -10.65
C LYS A 63 -12.33 -3.52 -11.23
N ARG A 64 -12.14 -4.52 -10.37
CA ARG A 64 -12.24 -5.94 -10.70
C ARG A 64 -13.68 -6.45 -10.50
N LYS A 65 -13.96 -7.63 -11.05
CA LYS A 65 -15.28 -8.28 -10.90
C LYS A 65 -15.55 -8.76 -9.46
N ASP A 66 -14.48 -9.02 -8.70
CA ASP A 66 -14.55 -9.45 -7.29
C ASP A 66 -14.70 -8.28 -6.31
N GLY A 67 -14.88 -7.06 -6.80
CA GLY A 67 -15.04 -5.86 -5.96
C GLY A 67 -13.73 -5.20 -5.53
N LEU A 68 -12.59 -5.85 -5.76
CA LEU A 68 -11.26 -5.30 -5.51
C LEU A 68 -10.78 -4.41 -6.67
N TYR A 69 -9.59 -3.85 -6.53
CA TYR A 69 -8.95 -3.02 -7.54
C TYR A 69 -7.58 -3.57 -7.94
N HIS A 70 -7.22 -3.43 -9.22
CA HIS A 70 -5.86 -3.70 -9.67
C HIS A 70 -4.90 -2.64 -9.12
N ALA A 71 -3.68 -3.06 -8.70
CA ALA A 71 -2.67 -2.16 -8.17
C ALA A 71 -1.73 -1.65 -9.27
N TYR A 72 -1.06 -2.57 -9.94
CA TYR A 72 -0.09 -2.27 -10.98
C TYR A 72 -0.54 -2.84 -12.30
N ASN A 73 -0.44 -2.01 -13.34
CA ASN A 73 -0.73 -2.39 -14.70
C ASN A 73 0.58 -2.52 -15.48
N LEU A 74 0.65 -3.51 -16.34
CA LEU A 74 1.77 -3.68 -17.25
C LEU A 74 1.38 -3.10 -18.62
N MET A 75 2.24 -2.24 -19.13
CA MET A 75 2.07 -1.60 -20.43
C MET A 75 2.96 -2.27 -21.47
N THR A 76 2.38 -2.67 -22.57
CA THR A 76 3.10 -3.26 -23.71
C THR A 76 2.78 -2.46 -24.97
N VAL A 77 3.82 -2.05 -25.70
CA VAL A 77 3.67 -1.47 -27.02
C VAL A 77 3.62 -2.61 -28.02
N GLU A 78 2.49 -2.74 -28.71
CA GLU A 78 2.23 -3.79 -29.69
C GLU A 78 2.97 -3.53 -30.99
N ALA A 79 3.12 -4.58 -31.83
CA ALA A 79 3.77 -4.47 -33.13
C ALA A 79 3.02 -3.56 -34.12
N ASP A 80 1.70 -3.43 -33.98
CA ASP A 80 0.85 -2.51 -34.73
C ASP A 80 0.92 -1.06 -34.22
N GLY A 81 1.70 -0.83 -33.18
CA GLY A 81 1.88 0.47 -32.55
C GLY A 81 0.86 0.82 -31.46
N GLY A 82 -0.11 -0.07 -31.19
CA GLY A 82 -1.06 0.11 -30.08
C GLY A 82 -0.40 -0.02 -28.71
N VAL A 83 -1.09 0.43 -27.66
CA VAL A 83 -0.65 0.25 -26.25
C VAL A 83 -1.65 -0.63 -25.52
N GLN A 84 -1.22 -1.85 -25.22
CA GLN A 84 -1.99 -2.81 -24.43
C GLN A 84 -1.70 -2.64 -22.94
N ILE A 85 -2.76 -2.75 -22.13
CA ILE A 85 -2.65 -2.82 -20.67
C ILE A 85 -3.05 -4.23 -20.21
N THR A 86 -2.17 -4.85 -19.43
CA THR A 86 -2.44 -6.10 -18.74
C THR A 86 -2.32 -5.89 -17.22
N TYR A 87 -2.91 -6.78 -16.45
CA TYR A 87 -3.07 -6.61 -15.02
C TYR A 87 -2.29 -7.67 -14.25
N LEU A 88 -1.71 -7.27 -13.14
CA LEU A 88 -1.16 -8.20 -12.16
C LEU A 88 -2.30 -8.84 -11.33
N PRO A 89 -2.03 -9.96 -10.64
CA PRO A 89 -2.93 -10.51 -9.64
C PRO A 89 -3.31 -9.48 -8.58
N GLU A 90 -4.31 -9.80 -7.77
CA GLU A 90 -4.74 -8.98 -6.64
C GLU A 90 -3.60 -8.70 -5.66
N MET A 91 -3.63 -7.52 -5.09
CA MET A 91 -2.56 -7.00 -4.25
C MET A 91 -3.15 -6.07 -3.18
N LEU A 92 -2.66 -6.18 -1.95
CA LEU A 92 -3.12 -5.34 -0.85
C LEU A 92 -2.90 -3.85 -1.12
N GLU A 93 -1.78 -3.48 -1.74
CA GLU A 93 -1.46 -2.08 -2.07
C GLU A 93 -2.57 -1.40 -2.89
N GLY A 94 -3.21 -2.12 -3.82
CA GLY A 94 -4.30 -1.56 -4.63
C GLY A 94 -5.51 -1.20 -3.78
N GLN A 95 -5.83 -2.00 -2.78
CA GLN A 95 -6.97 -1.77 -1.89
C GLN A 95 -6.69 -0.61 -0.94
N VAL A 96 -5.48 -0.53 -0.40
CA VAL A 96 -5.06 0.60 0.43
C VAL A 96 -5.10 1.90 -0.38
N ALA A 97 -4.56 1.88 -1.59
CA ALA A 97 -4.49 3.07 -2.46
C ALA A 97 -5.89 3.62 -2.80
N ILE A 98 -6.84 2.75 -3.15
CA ILE A 98 -8.19 3.19 -3.51
C ILE A 98 -8.97 3.72 -2.29
N LEU A 99 -8.81 3.12 -1.12
CA LEU A 99 -9.44 3.60 0.10
C LEU A 99 -8.91 4.98 0.50
N SER A 100 -7.58 5.19 0.44
CA SER A 100 -6.95 6.47 0.76
C SER A 100 -7.12 7.54 -0.34
N ALA A 101 -7.57 7.18 -1.55
CA ALA A 101 -7.72 8.14 -2.65
C ALA A 101 -8.86 9.15 -2.44
N GLY A 102 -9.80 8.88 -1.51
CA GLY A 102 -10.94 9.74 -1.22
C GLY A 102 -11.99 9.80 -2.34
N LEU A 103 -11.88 8.91 -3.34
CA LEU A 103 -12.81 8.82 -4.47
C LEU A 103 -14.09 8.05 -4.11
N LEU A 104 -13.96 6.99 -3.32
CA LEU A 104 -15.07 6.13 -2.95
C LEU A 104 -15.99 6.82 -1.93
N ASP A 105 -17.28 6.59 -2.04
CA ASP A 105 -18.21 6.91 -0.97
C ASP A 105 -18.09 5.90 0.19
N ALA A 106 -18.85 6.17 1.28
CA ALA A 106 -18.79 5.32 2.47
C ALA A 106 -19.26 3.88 2.21
N SER A 107 -20.30 3.70 1.39
CA SER A 107 -20.85 2.38 1.05
C SER A 107 -19.92 1.61 0.12
N GLU A 108 -19.32 2.28 -0.85
CA GLU A 108 -18.30 1.69 -1.72
C GLU A 108 -17.06 1.28 -0.94
N SER A 109 -16.65 2.08 0.04
CA SER A 109 -15.51 1.77 0.92
C SER A 109 -15.79 0.52 1.77
N VAL A 110 -17.00 0.38 2.34
CA VAL A 110 -17.43 -0.87 3.00
C VAL A 110 -17.35 -2.04 2.05
N ALA A 111 -17.88 -1.90 0.82
CA ALA A 111 -17.88 -2.98 -0.15
C ALA A 111 -16.45 -3.45 -0.53
N VAL A 112 -15.49 -2.53 -0.61
CA VAL A 112 -14.08 -2.89 -0.84
C VAL A 112 -13.50 -3.63 0.36
N LEU A 113 -13.75 -3.19 1.58
CA LEU A 113 -13.25 -3.84 2.80
C LEU A 113 -13.87 -5.24 2.98
N ASP A 114 -15.17 -5.40 2.69
CA ASP A 114 -15.84 -6.71 2.68
C ASP A 114 -15.23 -7.66 1.64
N ALA A 115 -15.04 -7.16 0.41
CA ALA A 115 -14.44 -7.94 -0.66
C ALA A 115 -12.99 -8.33 -0.31
N LEU A 116 -12.24 -7.42 0.31
CA LEU A 116 -10.87 -7.67 0.76
C LEU A 116 -10.83 -8.79 1.81
N LYS A 117 -11.72 -8.74 2.80
CA LYS A 117 -11.82 -9.78 3.83
C LYS A 117 -12.25 -11.13 3.28
N ALA A 118 -13.11 -11.16 2.28
CA ALA A 118 -13.56 -12.39 1.61
C ALA A 118 -12.55 -12.93 0.58
N SER A 119 -11.48 -12.19 0.30
CA SER A 119 -10.49 -12.55 -0.74
C SER A 119 -9.37 -13.45 -0.21
N ALA A 120 -8.56 -13.98 -1.14
CA ALA A 120 -7.35 -14.72 -0.83
C ALA A 120 -6.23 -13.86 -0.19
N LEU A 121 -6.44 -12.55 -0.07
CA LEU A 121 -5.53 -11.65 0.65
C LEU A 121 -5.72 -11.73 2.17
N PHE A 122 -6.90 -12.13 2.66
CA PHE A 122 -7.12 -12.33 4.08
C PHE A 122 -6.52 -13.66 4.55
N ARG A 123 -5.81 -13.60 5.66
CA ARG A 123 -5.14 -14.75 6.27
C ARG A 123 -5.72 -14.99 7.66
N GLU A 124 -6.61 -15.99 7.74
CA GLU A 124 -7.40 -16.30 8.92
C GLU A 124 -6.52 -16.70 10.12
N ASP A 125 -5.46 -17.51 9.88
CA ASP A 125 -4.53 -17.95 10.92
C ASP A 125 -3.78 -16.82 11.62
N GLN A 126 -3.75 -15.63 11.01
CA GLN A 126 -3.08 -14.44 11.55
C GLN A 126 -4.03 -13.25 11.75
N TYR A 127 -5.33 -13.40 11.44
CA TYR A 127 -6.30 -12.29 11.45
C TYR A 127 -5.82 -11.03 10.72
N SER A 128 -5.06 -11.23 9.64
CA SER A 128 -4.40 -10.13 8.93
C SER A 128 -4.37 -10.39 7.43
N TYR A 129 -3.73 -9.51 6.68
CA TYR A 129 -3.74 -9.51 5.23
C TYR A 129 -2.34 -9.73 4.67
N VAL A 130 -2.22 -10.61 3.68
CA VAL A 130 -0.99 -10.80 2.91
C VAL A 130 -0.85 -9.75 1.83
N LEU A 131 0.38 -9.43 1.42
CA LEU A 131 0.63 -8.51 0.33
C LEU A 131 0.14 -9.06 -1.00
N TYR A 132 0.41 -10.34 -1.26
CA TYR A 132 -0.04 -11.13 -2.39
C TYR A 132 -0.63 -12.45 -1.90
N PRO A 133 -1.66 -12.99 -2.55
CA PRO A 133 -2.16 -14.32 -2.23
C PRO A 133 -1.06 -15.37 -2.27
N ASN A 134 -1.12 -16.31 -1.37
CA ASN A 134 -0.22 -17.46 -1.44
C ASN A 134 -0.54 -18.31 -2.68
N LYS A 135 0.50 -18.67 -3.43
CA LYS A 135 0.39 -19.51 -4.62
C LYS A 135 1.27 -20.73 -4.47
N SER A 136 0.71 -21.88 -4.74
CA SER A 136 1.50 -23.09 -4.90
C SER A 136 2.24 -23.00 -6.24
N LEU A 137 3.56 -22.80 -6.17
CA LEU A 137 4.41 -22.79 -7.36
C LEU A 137 4.86 -24.22 -7.69
N PRO A 138 4.87 -24.62 -8.96
CA PRO A 138 5.42 -25.92 -9.35
C PRO A 138 6.92 -25.97 -9.01
N ARG A 139 7.41 -27.14 -8.62
CA ARG A 139 8.84 -27.37 -8.46
C ARG A 139 9.55 -27.22 -9.80
N PHE A 140 10.87 -26.98 -9.77
CA PHE A 140 11.65 -26.82 -10.99
C PHE A 140 11.49 -28.02 -11.94
N LEU A 141 11.59 -29.25 -11.43
CA LEU A 141 11.43 -30.47 -12.25
C LEU A 141 10.02 -30.65 -12.80
N ASP A 142 9.00 -30.20 -12.08
CA ASP A 142 7.61 -30.25 -12.56
C ASP A 142 7.37 -29.22 -13.66
N LYS A 143 8.11 -28.12 -13.64
CA LYS A 143 7.99 -27.02 -14.58
C LYS A 143 8.86 -27.16 -15.82
N ASN A 144 10.11 -27.63 -15.66
CA ASN A 144 11.09 -27.74 -16.71
C ASN A 144 10.80 -28.95 -17.64
N ASN A 145 9.67 -28.93 -18.31
CA ASN A 145 9.27 -29.97 -19.26
C ASN A 145 8.98 -29.34 -20.62
N ILE A 146 9.69 -29.77 -21.64
CA ILE A 146 9.49 -29.32 -23.03
C ILE A 146 8.38 -30.16 -23.62
N ASP A 147 7.33 -29.50 -24.12
CA ASP A 147 6.24 -30.18 -24.84
C ASP A 147 6.82 -30.92 -26.04
N PRO A 148 6.47 -32.23 -26.28
CA PRO A 148 6.99 -33.01 -27.41
C PRO A 148 6.72 -32.36 -28.76
N LYS A 149 5.61 -31.63 -28.91
CA LYS A 149 5.31 -30.92 -30.18
C LYS A 149 6.23 -29.70 -30.34
N ALA A 150 6.52 -29.00 -29.27
CA ALA A 150 7.44 -27.88 -29.31
C ALA A 150 8.88 -28.33 -29.60
N LEU A 151 9.31 -29.47 -29.02
CA LEU A 151 10.57 -30.10 -29.36
C LEU A 151 10.66 -30.47 -30.85
N ALA A 152 9.66 -31.20 -31.35
CA ALA A 152 9.61 -31.62 -32.74
C ALA A 152 9.48 -30.46 -33.73
N GLY A 153 8.97 -29.32 -33.29
CA GLY A 153 8.89 -28.07 -34.06
C GLY A 153 10.22 -27.37 -34.26
N SER A 154 11.25 -27.69 -33.42
CA SER A 154 12.60 -27.13 -33.56
C SER A 154 13.57 -28.15 -34.12
N ALA A 155 14.12 -27.86 -35.27
CA ALA A 155 15.14 -28.70 -35.91
C ALA A 155 16.43 -28.74 -35.04
N LEU A 156 16.77 -27.63 -34.37
CA LEU A 156 17.91 -27.58 -33.49
C LEU A 156 17.73 -28.49 -32.28
N LEU A 157 16.60 -28.38 -31.55
CA LEU A 157 16.38 -29.20 -30.35
C LEU A 157 16.31 -30.68 -30.71
N THR A 158 15.64 -31.02 -31.81
CA THR A 158 15.56 -32.41 -32.32
C THR A 158 16.95 -32.96 -32.61
N LYS A 159 17.80 -32.18 -33.30
CA LYS A 159 19.15 -32.58 -33.65
C LYS A 159 20.06 -32.77 -32.44
N LEU A 160 19.95 -31.85 -31.43
CA LEU A 160 20.72 -31.96 -30.19
C LEU A 160 20.37 -33.24 -29.41
N VAL A 161 19.07 -33.61 -29.36
CA VAL A 161 18.63 -34.85 -28.73
C VAL A 161 19.15 -36.09 -29.51
N GLU A 162 19.05 -36.10 -30.83
CA GLU A 162 19.57 -37.19 -31.68
C GLU A 162 21.07 -37.42 -31.51
N ASP A 163 21.82 -36.33 -31.37
CA ASP A 163 23.29 -36.39 -31.20
C ASP A 163 23.69 -36.64 -29.73
N GLY A 164 22.75 -36.68 -28.79
CA GLY A 164 23.06 -36.83 -27.37
C GLY A 164 23.77 -35.62 -26.77
N ASN A 165 23.67 -34.45 -27.41
CA ASN A 165 24.26 -33.22 -26.90
C ASN A 165 23.34 -32.62 -25.80
N ALA A 166 23.86 -32.56 -24.57
CA ALA A 166 23.12 -32.12 -23.38
C ALA A 166 23.36 -30.64 -23.02
N ASP A 167 24.04 -29.87 -23.87
CA ASP A 167 24.37 -28.47 -23.55
C ASP A 167 23.12 -27.60 -23.43
N ILE A 168 22.10 -27.85 -24.24
CA ILE A 168 20.84 -27.09 -24.25
C ILE A 168 19.66 -27.89 -23.70
N VAL A 169 19.50 -29.12 -24.16
CA VAL A 169 18.36 -30.00 -23.82
C VAL A 169 18.88 -31.34 -23.33
N THR A 170 18.27 -31.88 -22.30
CA THR A 170 18.56 -33.20 -21.74
C THR A 170 17.33 -34.08 -21.83
N GLN A 171 17.53 -35.39 -21.98
CA GLN A 171 16.49 -36.37 -21.92
C GLN A 171 16.56 -37.15 -20.60
N ASP A 172 15.44 -37.34 -19.93
CA ASP A 172 15.36 -38.17 -18.72
C ASP A 172 15.18 -39.66 -19.05
N CYS A 173 15.20 -40.51 -18.03
CA CYS A 173 15.07 -41.97 -18.19
C CYS A 173 13.65 -42.42 -18.64
N LEU A 174 12.67 -41.53 -18.61
CA LEU A 174 11.30 -41.79 -19.06
C LEU A 174 11.03 -41.24 -20.46
N GLY A 175 12.05 -40.60 -21.07
CA GLY A 175 11.94 -40.00 -22.40
C GLY A 175 11.44 -38.54 -22.36
N GLY A 176 11.28 -37.95 -21.23
CA GLY A 176 10.96 -36.53 -21.08
C GLY A 176 12.14 -35.63 -21.45
N HIS A 177 11.87 -34.44 -21.97
CA HIS A 177 12.90 -33.49 -22.40
C HIS A 177 12.87 -32.23 -21.56
N HIS A 178 14.04 -31.75 -21.17
CA HIS A 178 14.20 -30.66 -20.23
C HIS A 178 15.30 -29.73 -20.71
N PHE A 179 15.14 -28.43 -20.51
CA PHE A 179 16.27 -27.51 -20.68
C PHE A 179 17.35 -27.78 -19.63
N ASN A 180 18.60 -27.53 -19.98
CA ASN A 180 19.72 -27.66 -19.06
C ASN A 180 19.48 -26.82 -17.79
N GLY A 181 19.58 -27.46 -16.63
CA GLY A 181 19.27 -26.88 -15.33
C GLY A 181 20.17 -25.71 -14.90
N ASN A 182 21.25 -25.47 -15.62
CA ASN A 182 22.17 -24.35 -15.36
C ASN A 182 21.66 -23.01 -15.93
N PHE A 183 20.57 -23.02 -16.72
CA PHE A 183 20.02 -21.79 -17.27
C PHE A 183 19.14 -21.10 -16.22
N ASN A 184 19.57 -19.94 -15.75
CA ASN A 184 18.81 -19.11 -14.82
C ASN A 184 17.93 -18.05 -15.50
N ASN A 185 18.12 -17.80 -16.79
CA ASN A 185 17.33 -16.90 -17.63
C ASN A 185 17.63 -17.11 -19.12
N VAL A 186 16.89 -16.42 -19.99
CA VAL A 186 17.10 -16.49 -21.45
C VAL A 186 18.48 -16.02 -21.91
N LYS A 187 19.16 -15.16 -21.14
CA LYS A 187 20.53 -14.72 -21.50
C LYS A 187 21.53 -15.86 -21.35
N ALA A 188 21.38 -16.69 -20.31
CA ALA A 188 22.23 -17.87 -20.12
C ALA A 188 21.98 -18.90 -21.24
N LEU A 189 20.72 -19.14 -21.63
CA LEU A 189 20.37 -19.97 -22.77
C LEU A 189 21.00 -19.43 -24.06
N ARG A 190 20.87 -18.13 -24.32
CA ARG A 190 21.43 -17.49 -25.53
C ARG A 190 22.96 -17.62 -25.60
N ALA A 191 23.63 -17.45 -24.47
CA ALA A 191 25.07 -17.65 -24.39
C ALA A 191 25.47 -19.11 -24.68
N ALA A 192 24.70 -20.09 -24.17
CA ALA A 192 24.94 -21.50 -24.45
C ALA A 192 24.69 -21.84 -25.94
N LEU A 193 23.61 -21.31 -26.55
CA LEU A 193 23.37 -21.48 -27.99
C LEU A 193 24.51 -20.93 -28.85
N ALA A 194 25.06 -19.78 -28.49
CA ALA A 194 26.19 -19.16 -29.20
C ALA A 194 27.52 -19.94 -29.05
N ASN A 195 27.61 -20.81 -28.05
CA ASN A 195 28.79 -21.62 -27.80
C ASN A 195 28.69 -23.07 -28.36
N LEU A 196 27.56 -23.41 -29.00
CA LEU A 196 27.46 -24.72 -29.65
C LEU A 196 28.48 -24.88 -30.77
N PRO A 197 29.05 -26.11 -30.97
CA PRO A 197 30.04 -26.34 -32.00
C PRO A 197 29.50 -26.21 -33.42
N SER A 198 30.39 -26.03 -34.40
CA SER A 198 30.11 -25.74 -35.81
C SER A 198 28.95 -26.54 -36.49
N PRO A 199 28.70 -27.84 -36.24
CA PRO A 199 27.61 -28.53 -36.91
C PRO A 199 26.23 -27.91 -36.64
N TYR A 200 26.09 -27.10 -35.58
CA TYR A 200 24.79 -26.52 -35.19
C TYR A 200 24.62 -25.05 -35.62
N ASP A 201 25.64 -24.37 -36.14
CA ASP A 201 25.57 -22.94 -36.49
C ASP A 201 24.36 -22.57 -37.34
N ALA A 202 24.09 -23.32 -38.38
CA ALA A 202 22.94 -23.08 -39.29
C ALA A 202 21.61 -23.27 -38.58
N LEU A 203 21.52 -24.26 -37.70
CA LEU A 203 20.30 -24.55 -36.92
C LEU A 203 20.09 -23.52 -35.82
N VAL A 204 21.16 -23.06 -35.18
CA VAL A 204 21.07 -21.97 -34.22
C VAL A 204 20.57 -20.69 -34.90
N ALA A 205 21.11 -20.36 -36.07
CA ALA A 205 20.70 -19.18 -36.82
C ALA A 205 19.20 -19.20 -37.21
N SER A 206 18.66 -20.39 -37.51
CA SER A 206 17.22 -20.54 -37.86
C SER A 206 16.29 -20.58 -36.64
N ASP A 207 16.67 -21.33 -35.60
CA ASP A 207 15.75 -21.75 -34.55
C ASP A 207 15.92 -20.99 -33.24
N GLN A 208 16.96 -20.17 -33.07
CA GLN A 208 17.26 -19.50 -31.78
C GLN A 208 16.03 -18.80 -31.18
N LYS A 209 15.28 -18.05 -32.00
CA LYS A 209 14.10 -17.30 -31.52
C LYS A 209 13.00 -18.23 -31.02
N ASP A 210 12.79 -19.36 -31.71
CA ASP A 210 11.77 -20.33 -31.33
C ASP A 210 12.17 -21.08 -30.06
N VAL A 211 13.44 -21.45 -29.91
CA VAL A 211 13.99 -22.06 -28.70
C VAL A 211 13.90 -21.11 -27.51
N GLU A 212 14.22 -19.81 -27.69
CA GLU A 212 14.03 -18.80 -26.67
C GLU A 212 12.54 -18.64 -26.29
N ALA A 213 11.65 -18.69 -27.26
CA ALA A 213 10.20 -18.61 -27.03
C ALA A 213 9.67 -19.83 -26.27
N ILE A 214 10.14 -21.04 -26.60
CA ILE A 214 9.80 -22.27 -25.86
C ILE A 214 10.29 -22.16 -24.41
N TYR A 215 11.52 -21.71 -24.18
CA TYR A 215 12.11 -21.51 -22.86
C TYR A 215 11.31 -20.49 -22.03
N GLU A 216 11.00 -19.33 -22.60
CA GLU A 216 10.19 -18.31 -21.95
C GLU A 216 8.73 -18.76 -21.75
N GLY A 217 8.18 -19.58 -22.64
CA GLY A 217 6.86 -20.18 -22.47
C GLY A 217 6.79 -21.07 -21.24
N ILE A 218 7.85 -21.84 -20.96
CA ILE A 218 7.97 -22.71 -19.78
C ILE A 218 8.21 -21.88 -18.51
N PHE A 219 9.23 -21.01 -18.49
CA PHE A 219 9.70 -20.37 -17.27
C PHE A 219 9.07 -18.99 -17.03
N ASN A 220 8.70 -18.28 -18.10
CA ASN A 220 8.04 -16.98 -18.05
C ASN A 220 8.81 -15.95 -17.18
N HIS A 221 10.12 -15.83 -17.41
CA HIS A 221 10.98 -14.91 -16.63
C HIS A 221 10.63 -13.44 -16.84
N LYS A 222 9.90 -13.08 -17.91
CA LYS A 222 9.42 -11.72 -18.16
C LYS A 222 8.20 -11.35 -17.32
N ARG A 223 7.57 -12.32 -16.65
CA ARG A 223 6.48 -12.04 -15.74
C ARG A 223 6.99 -11.17 -14.59
N PHE A 224 6.11 -10.29 -14.08
CA PHE A 224 6.47 -9.40 -12.99
C PHE A 224 7.13 -10.14 -11.82
N THR A 225 8.28 -9.63 -11.40
CA THR A 225 9.16 -10.23 -10.37
C THR A 225 9.25 -9.39 -9.10
N GLY A 226 8.33 -8.43 -8.88
CA GLY A 226 8.40 -7.43 -7.83
C GLY A 226 9.17 -6.17 -8.28
N ARG A 227 9.27 -5.20 -7.41
CA ARG A 227 9.91 -3.89 -7.70
C ARG A 227 11.41 -4.02 -7.99
N SER A 228 12.07 -5.03 -7.41
CA SER A 228 13.49 -5.30 -7.64
C SER A 228 13.77 -5.88 -9.02
N GLY A 229 12.78 -6.51 -9.67
CA GLY A 229 12.96 -7.26 -10.91
C GLY A 229 13.91 -8.46 -10.79
N THR A 230 14.28 -8.86 -9.57
CA THR A 230 15.34 -9.83 -9.31
C THR A 230 14.82 -11.24 -9.10
N PHE A 231 13.69 -11.38 -8.38
CA PHE A 231 13.15 -12.68 -8.01
C PHE A 231 11.74 -12.88 -8.55
N PHE A 232 11.57 -13.92 -9.33
CA PHE A 232 10.29 -14.25 -9.96
C PHE A 232 9.24 -14.61 -8.90
N GLY A 233 8.14 -13.84 -8.88
CA GLY A 233 6.90 -14.13 -8.14
C GLY A 233 7.09 -14.28 -6.63
N TYR A 234 8.14 -13.63 -6.06
CA TYR A 234 8.54 -13.98 -4.72
C TYR A 234 8.24 -12.95 -3.65
N GLU A 235 8.43 -11.67 -3.96
CA GLU A 235 8.48 -10.62 -2.95
C GLU A 235 7.11 -10.42 -2.33
N GLY A 236 6.94 -10.92 -1.12
CA GLY A 236 5.69 -10.85 -0.38
C GLY A 236 4.66 -11.93 -0.71
N LEU A 237 4.98 -12.93 -1.54
CA LEU A 237 4.07 -14.03 -1.84
C LEU A 237 3.71 -14.82 -0.55
N GLY A 238 2.42 -14.81 -0.17
CA GLY A 238 1.93 -15.42 1.07
C GLY A 238 2.49 -14.80 2.35
N SER A 239 3.18 -13.66 2.27
CA SER A 239 3.72 -12.95 3.41
C SER A 239 2.83 -11.78 3.82
N ILE A 240 2.72 -11.55 5.12
CA ILE A 240 2.14 -10.32 5.64
C ILE A 240 3.20 -9.22 5.57
N TYR A 241 2.86 -8.12 4.90
CA TYR A 241 3.69 -6.93 4.84
C TYR A 241 3.13 -5.89 5.80
N TRP A 242 3.70 -5.81 6.98
CA TRP A 242 3.16 -5.00 8.09
C TRP A 242 3.04 -3.52 7.78
N HIS A 243 3.93 -2.94 7.00
CA HIS A 243 3.77 -1.56 6.50
C HIS A 243 2.47 -1.36 5.75
N MET A 244 2.07 -2.36 4.93
CA MET A 244 0.86 -2.24 4.14
C MET A 244 -0.39 -2.49 4.98
N VAL A 245 -0.30 -3.39 5.97
CA VAL A 245 -1.40 -3.60 6.94
C VAL A 245 -1.62 -2.35 7.78
N SER A 246 -0.56 -1.69 8.26
CA SER A 246 -0.67 -0.41 8.97
C SER A 246 -1.27 0.69 8.10
N LYS A 247 -0.91 0.75 6.82
CA LYS A 247 -1.53 1.67 5.86
C LYS A 247 -2.98 1.32 5.58
N LEU A 248 -3.36 0.04 5.56
CA LEU A 248 -4.76 -0.39 5.45
C LEU A 248 -5.55 0.09 6.67
N ARG A 249 -5.00 -0.05 7.88
CA ARG A 249 -5.61 0.50 9.10
C ARG A 249 -5.85 1.99 8.99
N LEU A 250 -4.82 2.75 8.57
CA LEU A 250 -4.95 4.20 8.38
C LEU A 250 -5.99 4.54 7.30
N ALA A 251 -6.01 3.85 6.18
CA ALA A 251 -7.00 4.04 5.13
C ALA A 251 -8.42 3.76 5.64
N ALA A 252 -8.62 2.67 6.39
CA ALA A 252 -9.91 2.37 7.03
C ALA A 252 -10.32 3.47 8.03
N PHE A 253 -9.37 4.01 8.80
CA PHE A 253 -9.61 5.16 9.67
C PHE A 253 -10.04 6.41 8.87
N GLU A 254 -9.34 6.73 7.78
CA GLU A 254 -9.61 7.90 6.94
C GLU A 254 -11.02 7.84 6.32
N VAL A 255 -11.41 6.68 5.77
CA VAL A 255 -12.75 6.52 5.20
C VAL A 255 -13.84 6.53 6.26
N THR A 256 -13.60 5.97 7.46
CA THR A 256 -14.54 6.03 8.59
C THR A 256 -14.77 7.46 9.03
N LYS A 257 -13.69 8.21 9.19
CA LYS A 257 -13.76 9.65 9.52
C LYS A 257 -14.53 10.43 8.47
N ALA A 258 -14.21 10.24 7.19
CA ALA A 258 -14.92 10.90 6.10
C ALA A 258 -16.41 10.53 6.06
N ALA A 259 -16.78 9.29 6.38
CA ALA A 259 -18.16 8.85 6.48
C ALA A 259 -18.92 9.57 7.59
N VAL A 260 -18.31 9.73 8.77
CA VAL A 260 -18.89 10.49 9.88
C VAL A 260 -19.07 11.96 9.49
N GLU A 261 -18.05 12.60 8.92
CA GLU A 261 -18.09 14.01 8.49
C GLU A 261 -19.17 14.29 7.42
N ARG A 262 -19.39 13.31 6.54
CA ARG A 262 -20.41 13.40 5.48
C ARG A 262 -21.79 12.93 5.92
N ASN A 263 -22.00 12.64 7.20
CA ASN A 263 -23.24 12.14 7.78
C ASN A 263 -23.78 10.88 7.07
N ALA A 264 -22.91 9.92 6.78
CA ALA A 264 -23.30 8.60 6.29
C ALA A 264 -24.20 7.90 7.32
N SER A 265 -24.98 6.90 6.88
CA SER A 265 -25.89 6.19 7.79
C SER A 265 -25.11 5.52 8.93
N SER A 266 -25.73 5.44 10.10
CA SER A 266 -25.11 4.80 11.28
C SER A 266 -24.74 3.34 11.04
N GLU A 267 -25.45 2.63 10.18
CA GLU A 267 -25.15 1.26 9.77
C GLU A 267 -23.81 1.20 9.00
N VAL A 268 -23.64 2.07 7.99
CA VAL A 268 -22.41 2.13 7.19
C VAL A 268 -21.21 2.55 8.05
N VAL A 269 -21.40 3.56 8.90
CA VAL A 269 -20.36 4.02 9.84
C VAL A 269 -19.99 2.90 10.79
N GLY A 270 -20.96 2.18 11.36
CA GLY A 270 -20.71 1.04 12.25
C GLY A 270 -19.89 -0.05 11.57
N ARG A 271 -20.19 -0.40 10.33
CA ARG A 271 -19.43 -1.39 9.58
C ARG A 271 -17.98 -0.95 9.28
N LEU A 272 -17.78 0.33 8.98
CA LEU A 272 -16.42 0.88 8.80
C LEU A 272 -15.62 0.80 10.11
N PHE A 273 -16.24 1.07 11.26
CA PHE A 273 -15.63 0.88 12.56
C PHE A 273 -15.27 -0.58 12.82
N ASP A 274 -16.17 -1.51 12.52
CA ASP A 274 -15.89 -2.95 12.69
C ASP A 274 -14.66 -3.37 11.89
N HIS A 275 -14.58 -2.97 10.63
CA HIS A 275 -13.38 -3.23 9.80
C HIS A 275 -12.11 -2.58 10.36
N TYR A 276 -12.21 -1.33 10.81
CA TYR A 276 -11.05 -0.64 11.40
C TYR A 276 -10.51 -1.38 12.63
N PHE A 277 -11.37 -1.73 13.58
CA PHE A 277 -10.94 -2.43 14.79
C PHE A 277 -10.48 -3.86 14.51
N GLU A 278 -11.08 -4.54 13.54
CA GLU A 278 -10.63 -5.85 13.12
C GLU A 278 -9.22 -5.81 12.50
N ILE A 279 -8.95 -4.87 11.60
CA ILE A 279 -7.61 -4.67 11.03
C ILE A 279 -6.62 -4.33 12.14
N ASN A 280 -7.00 -3.48 13.08
CA ASN A 280 -6.19 -3.11 14.24
C ASN A 280 -5.84 -4.33 15.10
N ALA A 281 -6.83 -5.17 15.42
CA ALA A 281 -6.61 -6.41 16.17
C ALA A 281 -5.68 -7.41 15.44
N GLY A 282 -5.63 -7.34 14.12
CA GLY A 282 -4.73 -8.13 13.27
C GLY A 282 -3.27 -7.68 13.27
N ILE A 283 -2.92 -6.53 13.86
CA ILE A 283 -1.55 -6.05 13.96
C ILE A 283 -0.83 -6.73 15.13
N GLY A 284 0.43 -7.09 14.95
CA GLY A 284 1.20 -7.88 15.91
C GLY A 284 1.20 -7.37 17.35
N ALA A 285 1.21 -6.04 17.55
CA ALA A 285 1.17 -5.43 18.87
C ALA A 285 -0.10 -5.75 19.69
N HIS A 286 -1.18 -6.13 19.02
CA HIS A 286 -2.47 -6.48 19.64
C HIS A 286 -2.68 -8.00 19.77
N LYS A 287 -1.74 -8.83 19.32
CA LYS A 287 -1.82 -10.28 19.35
C LYS A 287 -1.14 -10.88 20.58
N SER A 288 -1.61 -12.05 21.01
CA SER A 288 -0.85 -12.86 21.95
C SER A 288 0.46 -13.35 21.33
N PRO A 289 1.50 -13.65 22.14
CA PRO A 289 2.71 -14.28 21.64
C PRO A 289 2.47 -15.59 20.90
N GLU A 290 1.47 -16.37 21.31
CA GLU A 290 1.07 -17.62 20.67
C GLU A 290 0.59 -17.38 19.24
N LEU A 291 -0.35 -16.45 19.04
CA LEU A 291 -0.91 -16.16 17.73
C LEU A 291 0.10 -15.45 16.81
N TYR A 292 0.91 -14.56 17.37
CA TYR A 292 1.93 -13.83 16.61
C TYR A 292 3.13 -14.73 16.27
N GLY A 293 3.39 -15.75 17.07
CA GLY A 293 4.53 -16.64 16.92
C GLY A 293 5.85 -16.11 17.50
N ALA A 294 5.80 -14.98 18.20
CA ALA A 294 6.90 -14.37 18.94
C ALA A 294 6.32 -13.37 19.94
N PHE A 295 7.14 -12.83 20.85
CA PHE A 295 6.70 -11.68 21.64
C PHE A 295 6.42 -10.50 20.72
N PRO A 296 5.27 -9.82 20.86
CA PRO A 296 4.93 -8.66 20.06
C PRO A 296 5.87 -7.50 20.39
N THR A 297 6.83 -7.30 19.53
CA THR A 297 7.69 -6.12 19.49
C THR A 297 7.41 -5.42 18.16
N ASP A 298 8.25 -4.49 17.75
CA ASP A 298 8.14 -3.93 16.41
C ASP A 298 8.26 -5.06 15.36
N PRO A 299 7.22 -5.34 14.59
CA PRO A 299 7.26 -6.46 13.66
C PRO A 299 8.22 -6.17 12.51
N TYR A 300 8.87 -7.19 12.03
CA TYR A 300 9.60 -7.14 10.78
C TYR A 300 8.65 -6.86 9.61
N SER A 301 9.16 -6.25 8.53
CA SER A 301 8.32 -5.85 7.39
C SER A 301 7.58 -7.01 6.72
N HIS A 302 8.14 -8.22 6.77
CA HIS A 302 7.55 -9.40 6.17
C HIS A 302 7.52 -10.57 7.17
N THR A 303 6.34 -11.21 7.28
CA THR A 303 6.17 -12.43 8.06
C THR A 303 5.73 -13.55 7.14
N PRO A 304 6.59 -14.54 6.86
CA PRO A 304 6.24 -15.69 6.02
C PRO A 304 5.13 -16.55 6.65
N GLY A 305 4.41 -17.28 5.82
CA GLY A 305 3.38 -18.22 6.24
C GLY A 305 3.90 -19.24 7.25
N GLY A 306 3.21 -19.41 8.38
CA GLY A 306 3.52 -20.39 9.42
C GLY A 306 4.87 -20.23 10.15
N LYS A 307 5.48 -19.04 10.05
CA LYS A 307 6.81 -18.78 10.63
C LYS A 307 6.79 -17.84 11.84
N GLY A 308 5.70 -17.09 12.04
CA GLY A 308 5.68 -16.02 13.03
C GLY A 308 6.64 -14.88 12.67
N ALA A 309 6.82 -13.93 13.57
CA ALA A 309 7.74 -12.83 13.38
C ALA A 309 9.20 -13.31 13.43
N GLN A 310 9.94 -13.08 12.35
CA GLN A 310 11.33 -13.55 12.24
C GLN A 310 12.34 -12.55 12.78
N GLN A 311 11.99 -11.27 12.72
CA GLN A 311 12.92 -10.18 13.03
C GLN A 311 12.15 -8.98 13.59
N PRO A 312 12.38 -8.60 14.84
CA PRO A 312 11.77 -7.42 15.43
C PRO A 312 12.39 -6.13 14.89
N GLY A 313 11.69 -5.05 15.06
CA GLY A 313 12.23 -3.71 14.88
C GLY A 313 12.11 -3.16 13.48
N MET A 314 10.92 -2.74 13.10
CA MET A 314 10.72 -1.89 11.92
C MET A 314 9.94 -0.65 12.29
N THR A 315 10.46 0.49 11.86
CA THR A 315 9.87 1.81 12.12
C THR A 315 8.80 2.21 11.12
N GLY A 316 8.57 1.41 10.08
CA GLY A 316 7.74 1.78 8.95
C GLY A 316 6.26 1.97 9.23
N GLN A 317 5.75 1.42 10.33
CA GLN A 317 4.34 1.54 10.72
C GLN A 317 4.09 2.58 11.82
N VAL A 318 5.13 3.13 12.43
CA VAL A 318 5.01 4.04 13.59
C VAL A 318 4.18 5.27 13.27
N LYS A 319 4.34 5.84 12.08
CA LYS A 319 3.58 7.03 11.68
C LYS A 319 2.08 6.73 11.51
N GLU A 320 1.74 5.60 10.94
CA GLU A 320 0.36 5.16 10.78
C GLU A 320 -0.29 4.92 12.15
N ASP A 321 0.43 4.29 13.06
CA ASP A 321 -0.02 4.06 14.44
C ASP A 321 -0.26 5.37 15.18
N LEU A 322 0.65 6.33 15.07
CA LEU A 322 0.49 7.64 15.68
C LEU A 322 -0.73 8.40 15.11
N LEU A 323 -0.90 8.40 13.78
CA LEU A 323 -2.02 9.09 13.13
C LEU A 323 -3.37 8.46 13.53
N CYS A 324 -3.46 7.13 13.55
CA CYS A 324 -4.64 6.43 14.01
C CYS A 324 -4.91 6.72 15.49
N ARG A 325 -3.87 6.68 16.35
CA ARG A 325 -4.03 6.93 17.78
C ARG A 325 -4.49 8.35 18.08
N PHE A 326 -3.97 9.35 17.39
CA PHE A 326 -4.50 10.71 17.51
C PHE A 326 -6.00 10.77 17.20
N GLY A 327 -6.43 10.10 16.15
CA GLY A 327 -7.85 10.02 15.81
C GLY A 327 -8.69 9.28 16.84
N GLU A 328 -8.21 8.13 17.37
CA GLU A 328 -8.85 7.37 18.45
C GLU A 328 -8.99 8.23 19.74
N LEU A 329 -8.02 9.09 20.01
CA LEU A 329 -8.05 10.05 21.12
C LEU A 329 -8.86 11.32 20.77
N GLY A 330 -9.49 11.36 19.61
CA GLY A 330 -10.31 12.47 19.17
C GLY A 330 -9.54 13.72 18.77
N VAL A 331 -8.21 13.66 18.63
CA VAL A 331 -7.40 14.83 18.25
C VAL A 331 -7.41 15.03 16.75
N ARG A 332 -7.72 16.23 16.32
CA ARG A 332 -7.71 16.68 14.94
C ARG A 332 -7.03 18.04 14.81
N VAL A 333 -6.36 18.28 13.71
CA VAL A 333 -5.81 19.60 13.38
C VAL A 333 -6.33 20.02 12.01
N THR A 334 -7.03 21.14 11.95
CA THR A 334 -7.55 21.72 10.69
C THR A 334 -7.21 23.20 10.67
N ASP A 335 -6.58 23.67 9.60
CA ASP A 335 -6.16 25.06 9.43
C ASP A 335 -5.29 25.58 10.59
N GLY A 336 -4.49 24.70 11.19
CA GLY A 336 -3.63 25.01 12.33
C GLY A 336 -4.34 25.05 13.69
N CYS A 337 -5.65 24.80 13.74
CA CYS A 337 -6.45 24.76 14.96
C CYS A 337 -6.63 23.32 15.46
N ILE A 338 -6.43 23.11 16.76
CA ILE A 338 -6.71 21.85 17.44
C ILE A 338 -8.23 21.73 17.61
N GLN A 339 -8.74 20.60 17.16
CA GLN A 339 -10.14 20.23 17.31
C GLN A 339 -10.24 18.87 18.00
N PHE A 340 -11.32 18.66 18.73
CA PHE A 340 -11.61 17.38 19.36
C PHE A 340 -12.88 16.77 18.74
N ASP A 341 -12.79 15.47 18.46
CA ASP A 341 -13.88 14.68 17.90
C ASP A 341 -14.10 13.45 18.78
N ARG A 342 -15.33 13.14 19.12
CA ARG A 342 -15.63 11.99 19.98
C ARG A 342 -16.02 10.72 19.22
N ALA A 343 -16.15 10.79 17.91
CA ALA A 343 -16.65 9.69 17.10
C ALA A 343 -15.87 8.37 17.27
N LEU A 344 -14.55 8.48 17.55
CA LEU A 344 -13.66 7.33 17.71
C LEU A 344 -13.19 7.08 19.16
N LEU A 345 -13.63 7.90 20.13
CA LEU A 345 -13.30 7.68 21.52
C LEU A 345 -13.89 6.35 22.01
N ASN A 346 -13.03 5.44 22.44
CA ASN A 346 -13.46 4.15 22.98
C ASN A 346 -13.92 4.31 24.43
N GLY A 347 -15.17 3.98 24.69
CA GLY A 347 -15.75 4.06 26.05
C GLY A 347 -15.03 3.21 27.09
N GLU A 348 -14.38 2.12 26.69
CA GLU A 348 -13.63 1.23 27.57
C GLU A 348 -12.30 1.83 28.06
N GLU A 349 -11.79 2.85 27.37
CA GLU A 349 -10.55 3.53 27.79
C GLU A 349 -10.81 4.62 28.88
N PHE A 350 -12.07 4.94 29.15
CA PHE A 350 -12.41 5.85 30.23
C PHE A 350 -12.25 5.17 31.59
N LEU A 351 -11.65 5.89 32.54
CA LEU A 351 -11.40 5.40 33.89
C LEU A 351 -12.72 4.96 34.55
N LYS A 352 -12.71 3.79 35.15
CA LYS A 352 -13.86 3.28 35.94
C LYS A 352 -13.86 3.80 37.36
N GLU A 353 -12.67 4.14 37.86
CA GLU A 353 -12.42 4.69 39.21
C GLU A 353 -11.50 5.91 39.11
N PRO A 354 -11.48 6.80 40.13
CA PRO A 354 -10.50 7.92 40.17
C PRO A 354 -9.08 7.39 40.14
N ALA A 355 -8.18 8.10 39.45
CA ALA A 355 -6.77 7.74 39.34
C ALA A 355 -5.88 8.98 39.24
N THR A 356 -4.62 8.82 39.56
CA THR A 356 -3.60 9.86 39.35
C THR A 356 -2.90 9.65 38.03
N PHE A 357 -2.79 10.71 37.24
CA PHE A 357 -2.07 10.74 35.98
C PHE A 357 -0.73 11.42 36.15
N ASP A 358 0.34 10.63 36.08
CA ASP A 358 1.71 11.16 36.13
C ASP A 358 2.15 11.53 34.70
N TYR A 359 2.61 12.76 34.49
CA TYR A 359 3.07 13.23 33.18
C TYR A 359 4.26 14.21 33.32
N VAL A 360 4.98 14.38 32.20
CA VAL A 360 6.07 15.37 32.11
C VAL A 360 5.52 16.62 31.40
N ASN A 361 5.57 17.76 32.06
CA ASN A 361 5.10 19.05 31.54
C ASN A 361 6.11 19.67 30.55
N VAL A 362 5.76 20.82 29.98
CA VAL A 362 6.61 21.56 29.02
C VAL A 362 7.95 22.02 29.61
N GLU A 363 8.07 22.12 30.91
CA GLU A 363 9.29 22.47 31.65
C GLU A 363 10.15 21.25 32.00
N GLN A 364 9.82 20.08 31.44
CA GLN A 364 10.49 18.81 31.69
C GLN A 364 10.39 18.31 33.14
N GLN A 365 9.36 18.74 33.88
CA GLN A 365 9.11 18.36 35.26
C GLN A 365 7.99 17.31 35.34
N TRP A 366 8.16 16.35 36.25
CA TRP A 366 7.09 15.41 36.58
C TRP A 366 5.97 16.13 37.33
N GLN A 367 4.76 15.94 36.86
CA GLN A 367 3.53 16.46 37.43
C GLN A 367 2.54 15.36 37.73
N LYS A 368 1.62 15.61 38.64
CA LYS A 368 0.51 14.73 38.97
C LYS A 368 -0.80 15.44 38.75
N LEU A 369 -1.72 14.77 38.10
CA LEU A 369 -3.08 15.26 37.89
C LEU A 369 -4.08 14.22 38.39
N GLU A 370 -4.90 14.64 39.36
CA GLU A 370 -5.99 13.79 39.85
C GLU A 370 -7.12 13.77 38.87
N LEU A 371 -7.52 12.56 38.44
CA LEU A 371 -8.53 12.32 37.47
C LEU A 371 -9.76 11.68 38.10
N PRO A 372 -10.98 12.18 37.84
CA PRO A 372 -12.20 11.55 38.31
C PRO A 372 -12.51 10.27 37.50
N ALA A 373 -13.33 9.38 38.07
CA ALA A 373 -13.94 8.32 37.29
C ALA A 373 -14.71 8.89 36.09
N GLY A 374 -14.73 8.18 34.98
CA GLY A 374 -15.37 8.63 33.74
C GLY A 374 -14.54 9.63 32.93
N SER A 375 -13.25 9.78 33.22
CA SER A 375 -12.32 10.58 32.42
C SER A 375 -11.37 9.71 31.58
N LEU A 376 -10.84 10.30 30.50
CA LEU A 376 -9.74 9.79 29.70
C LEU A 376 -8.69 10.90 29.58
N ALA A 377 -7.43 10.61 29.89
CA ALA A 377 -6.37 11.61 29.85
C ALA A 377 -5.14 11.15 29.05
N TYR A 378 -4.51 12.11 28.39
CA TYR A 378 -3.24 11.95 27.67
C TYR A 378 -2.53 13.31 27.58
N THR A 379 -1.33 13.35 27.04
CA THR A 379 -0.64 14.62 26.74
C THR A 379 -0.59 14.89 25.25
N LEU A 380 -0.85 16.13 24.86
CA LEU A 380 -0.64 16.66 23.51
C LEU A 380 0.42 17.77 23.61
N CYS A 381 1.58 17.57 22.99
CA CYS A 381 2.73 18.48 23.12
C CYS A 381 3.10 18.77 24.59
N GLN A 382 3.04 17.76 25.46
CA GLN A 382 3.28 17.84 26.92
C GLN A 382 2.22 18.65 27.70
N VAL A 383 1.15 19.10 27.05
CA VAL A 383 -0.02 19.67 27.71
C VAL A 383 -1.02 18.54 27.98
N PRO A 384 -1.44 18.29 29.23
CA PRO A 384 -2.45 17.29 29.53
C PRO A 384 -3.80 17.68 28.95
N VAL A 385 -4.43 16.72 28.30
CA VAL A 385 -5.79 16.78 27.77
C VAL A 385 -6.63 15.79 28.56
N VAL A 386 -7.72 16.24 29.14
CA VAL A 386 -8.65 15.42 29.92
C VAL A 386 -10.01 15.44 29.23
N HIS A 387 -10.48 14.30 28.74
CA HIS A 387 -11.85 14.15 28.28
C HIS A 387 -12.77 13.78 29.43
N LEU A 388 -13.88 14.49 29.51
CA LEU A 388 -14.99 14.20 30.42
C LEU A 388 -16.27 13.97 29.64
N ARG A 389 -17.12 13.06 30.09
CA ARG A 389 -18.44 12.88 29.51
C ARG A 389 -19.38 13.98 29.98
N GLY A 390 -20.10 14.61 29.05
CA GLY A 390 -21.08 15.65 29.38
C GLY A 390 -21.98 15.98 28.19
N ASP A 391 -23.11 16.63 28.50
CA ASP A 391 -24.16 16.92 27.51
C ASP A 391 -23.85 18.19 26.68
N THR A 392 -23.03 19.08 27.20
CA THR A 392 -22.72 20.35 26.53
C THR A 392 -21.27 20.37 26.08
N PRO A 393 -21.01 20.26 24.76
CA PRO A 393 -19.65 20.28 24.24
C PRO A 393 -18.92 21.60 24.54
N GLY A 394 -17.71 21.50 25.09
CA GLY A 394 -16.88 22.66 25.38
C GLY A 394 -15.46 22.29 25.75
N ILE A 395 -14.57 23.28 25.75
CA ILE A 395 -13.19 23.12 26.17
C ILE A 395 -12.89 24.15 27.25
N GLU A 396 -12.41 23.68 28.40
CA GLU A 396 -11.80 24.54 29.42
C GLU A 396 -10.30 24.58 29.18
N VAL A 397 -9.75 25.78 28.99
CA VAL A 397 -8.33 26.06 28.81
C VAL A 397 -7.77 26.66 30.07
N LYS A 398 -6.93 25.93 30.78
CA LYS A 398 -6.20 26.44 31.93
C LYS A 398 -4.89 27.06 31.45
N ARG A 399 -4.65 28.32 31.84
CA ARG A 399 -3.49 29.11 31.45
C ARG A 399 -2.36 29.01 32.48
N GLY A 400 -1.13 29.29 32.07
CA GLY A 400 0.05 29.31 32.96
C GLY A 400 0.02 30.39 34.01
N ASP A 401 -0.72 31.49 33.81
CA ASP A 401 -0.96 32.54 34.79
C ASP A 401 -2.03 32.18 35.85
N GLY A 402 -2.58 30.97 35.76
CA GLY A 402 -3.65 30.47 36.64
C GLY A 402 -5.06 30.82 36.19
N SER A 403 -5.25 31.61 35.14
CA SER A 403 -6.57 31.91 34.59
C SER A 403 -7.16 30.72 33.85
N THR A 404 -8.50 30.72 33.73
CA THR A 404 -9.25 29.68 33.01
C THR A 404 -10.15 30.35 31.97
N GLN A 405 -10.12 29.84 30.76
CA GLN A 405 -10.94 30.27 29.62
C GLN A 405 -11.89 29.16 29.23
N GLN A 406 -13.16 29.49 29.08
CA GLN A 406 -14.17 28.55 28.50
C GLN A 406 -14.31 28.79 26.99
N VAL A 407 -14.23 27.74 26.22
CA VAL A 407 -14.42 27.74 24.76
C VAL A 407 -15.65 26.92 24.44
N ALA A 408 -16.62 27.54 23.78
CA ALA A 408 -17.83 26.87 23.32
C ALA A 408 -17.49 25.96 22.13
N GLY A 409 -17.99 24.72 22.15
CA GLY A 409 -17.70 23.71 21.12
C GLY A 409 -16.34 23.03 21.33
N LEU A 410 -15.89 22.31 20.31
CA LEU A 410 -14.75 21.38 20.39
C LEU A 410 -13.54 21.84 19.53
N SER A 411 -13.44 23.14 19.24
CA SER A 411 -12.33 23.70 18.45
C SER A 411 -11.67 24.84 19.19
N LEU A 412 -10.34 24.77 19.34
CA LEU A 412 -9.53 25.87 19.84
C LEU A 412 -9.30 26.89 18.72
N ASP A 413 -9.12 28.16 19.11
CA ASP A 413 -8.64 29.19 18.19
C ASP A 413 -7.15 28.95 17.81
N LEU A 414 -6.72 29.69 16.79
CA LEU A 414 -5.38 29.54 16.22
C LEU A 414 -4.27 29.90 17.23
N ASP A 415 -4.47 30.93 18.08
CA ASP A 415 -3.45 31.39 19.02
C ASP A 415 -3.29 30.42 20.19
N THR A 416 -4.40 29.92 20.72
CA THR A 416 -4.39 28.86 21.74
C THR A 416 -3.77 27.57 21.20
N SER A 417 -4.12 27.17 19.97
CA SER A 417 -3.53 26.00 19.32
C SER A 417 -2.03 26.16 19.11
N ARG A 418 -1.58 27.34 18.66
CA ARG A 418 -0.16 27.65 18.50
C ARG A 418 0.60 27.61 19.83
N ALA A 419 -0.01 28.09 20.92
CA ALA A 419 0.60 28.04 22.26
C ALA A 419 0.87 26.59 22.69
N VAL A 420 -0.08 25.67 22.43
CA VAL A 420 0.10 24.23 22.68
C VAL A 420 1.24 23.67 21.79
N PHE A 421 1.23 23.92 20.49
CA PHE A 421 2.25 23.37 19.58
C PHE A 421 3.66 23.92 19.86
N ARG A 422 3.76 25.19 20.30
CA ARG A 422 5.04 25.82 20.65
C ARG A 422 5.54 25.42 22.03
N ARG A 423 4.71 24.75 22.84
CA ARG A 423 5.05 24.40 24.23
C ARG A 423 5.46 25.64 25.04
N SER A 424 4.75 26.76 24.88
CA SER A 424 5.11 28.05 25.46
C SER A 424 4.80 28.17 26.95
N ASN A 425 4.16 27.16 27.55
CA ASN A 425 3.61 27.17 28.89
C ASN A 425 2.44 28.16 29.13
N ASP A 426 1.95 28.80 28.05
CA ASP A 426 0.73 29.63 28.12
C ASP A 426 -0.54 28.81 28.33
N VAL A 427 -0.51 27.53 27.86
CA VAL A 427 -1.56 26.55 28.09
C VAL A 427 -0.98 25.41 28.91
N VAL A 428 -1.54 25.13 30.06
CA VAL A 428 -1.01 24.12 31.01
C VAL A 428 -1.95 22.90 31.13
N GLN A 429 -3.23 23.03 30.73
CA GLN A 429 -4.18 21.92 30.69
C GLN A 429 -5.35 22.26 29.78
N LEU A 430 -5.88 21.24 29.13
CA LEU A 430 -7.12 21.27 28.39
C LEU A 430 -8.09 20.26 29.00
N THR A 431 -9.31 20.70 29.33
CA THR A 431 -10.40 19.79 29.75
C THR A 431 -11.49 19.84 28.67
N VAL A 432 -11.74 18.73 28.03
CA VAL A 432 -12.68 18.60 26.93
C VAL A 432 -13.93 17.90 27.44
N VAL A 433 -15.06 18.60 27.42
CA VAL A 433 -16.38 18.03 27.75
C VAL A 433 -17.06 17.66 26.44
N ALA A 434 -17.39 16.37 26.26
CA ALA A 434 -17.96 15.87 25.02
C ALA A 434 -18.83 14.61 25.24
#